data_bd2553209ff11bd899bc26464fd67df5
#
_entry.id   bd2553209ff11bd899bc26464fd67df5
#
_cell.length_a   1.000
_cell.length_b   1.000
_cell.length_c   1.000
_cell.angle_alpha   90.00
_cell.angle_beta   90.00
_cell.angle_gamma   90.00
#
_symmetry.space_group_name_H-M   'P 1'
#
loop_
_entity.id
_entity.type
_entity.pdbx_description
1 polymer ?
#
loop_
_entity_poly.entity_id
_entity_poly.type
_entity_poly.pdbx_seq_one_letter_code
_entity_poly.pdbx_strand_id
1 'polypeptide(L)'
;EFSNFRIYGDSYAFEFPDGPGITIITGGNGLGKTSFFDGVEWGLTNQVGRFSDFPSDGRRNTADPLTRIGAPKKSHRVSLHFSDGSVIDRGADFDAEEKKIIELLKRPEWAEIGDLHGYLSITHFFGQASAQRFSLKKPTDQWEALKGPAGVDRVNALRQRISGPGVTRAFTRALEERTASLQNAQADLASWTDLVGERDRALQLASSEHAVAPREVIEQAHRLSATIGAVIDRSAESAQVLGATPEGILEA
;
A
#
# COMPACT_ATOMS: atom_id res chain seq x y z
N GLU A 1 34.17 12.24 9.33
CA GLU A 1 35.26 12.98 8.69
C GLU A 1 34.69 13.90 7.64
N PHE A 2 35.22 15.14 7.60
CA PHE A 2 34.80 16.15 6.62
C PHE A 2 36.01 16.65 5.85
N SER A 3 35.89 16.79 4.54
CA SER A 3 36.90 17.36 3.68
C SER A 3 36.28 18.43 2.78
N ASN A 4 36.89 19.62 2.74
CA ASN A 4 36.42 20.76 1.96
C ASN A 4 34.89 21.06 2.14
N PHE A 5 34.36 20.71 3.29
CA PHE A 5 32.93 20.86 3.58
C PHE A 5 32.67 22.10 4.42
N ARG A 6 32.00 23.10 3.86
CA ARG A 6 31.66 24.37 4.52
C ARG A 6 32.89 25.12 5.09
N ILE A 7 33.07 25.11 6.41
CA ILE A 7 34.23 25.72 7.05
C ILE A 7 35.40 24.75 7.22
N TYR A 8 35.15 23.44 7.12
CA TYR A 8 36.17 22.41 7.29
C TYR A 8 37.06 22.30 6.08
N GLY A 9 38.37 22.28 6.31
CA GLY A 9 39.40 22.20 5.27
C GLY A 9 39.64 20.76 4.79
N ASP A 10 40.94 20.44 4.61
CA ASP A 10 41.30 19.22 3.88
C ASP A 10 40.94 17.92 4.55
N SER A 11 40.95 17.82 5.87
CA SER A 11 40.45 16.68 6.62
C SER A 11 40.20 17.05 8.06
N TYR A 12 38.98 16.85 8.52
CA TYR A 12 38.57 17.03 9.92
C TYR A 12 37.86 15.77 10.37
N ALA A 13 38.48 15.01 11.27
CA ALA A 13 37.88 13.87 11.91
C ALA A 13 37.27 14.27 13.26
N PHE A 14 36.09 13.80 13.54
CA PHE A 14 35.44 13.89 14.84
C PHE A 14 35.22 12.45 15.34
N GLU A 15 35.80 12.16 16.50
CA GLU A 15 35.63 10.85 17.15
C GLU A 15 34.60 10.98 18.27
N PHE A 16 33.71 10.00 18.35
CA PHE A 16 32.72 9.90 19.38
C PHE A 16 33.03 8.76 20.31
N PRO A 17 32.72 8.88 21.62
CA PRO A 17 32.86 7.78 22.54
C PRO A 17 32.02 6.58 22.11
N ASP A 18 32.55 5.38 22.28
CA ASP A 18 31.81 4.15 22.06
C ASP A 18 30.70 4.00 23.11
N GLY A 19 29.54 3.54 22.67
CA GLY A 19 28.39 3.24 23.51
C GLY A 19 27.36 4.35 23.65
N PRO A 20 26.28 4.09 24.37
CA PRO A 20 25.17 5.05 24.54
C PRO A 20 25.60 6.24 25.41
N GLY A 21 25.27 7.44 24.98
CA GLY A 21 25.60 8.67 25.70
C GLY A 21 25.13 9.93 24.99
N ILE A 22 25.49 11.08 25.57
CA ILE A 22 25.23 12.41 25.02
C ILE A 22 26.55 13.08 24.74
N THR A 23 26.81 13.45 23.49
CA THR A 23 27.96 14.25 23.11
C THR A 23 27.55 15.70 22.93
N ILE A 24 28.20 16.61 23.63
CA ILE A 24 27.92 18.04 23.59
C ILE A 24 29.05 18.76 22.83
N ILE A 25 28.68 19.38 21.71
CA ILE A 25 29.61 20.17 20.90
C ILE A 25 29.48 21.65 21.28
N THR A 26 30.52 22.21 21.90
CA THR A 26 30.57 23.60 22.35
C THR A 26 31.58 24.41 21.59
N GLY A 27 31.43 25.71 21.58
CA GLY A 27 32.40 26.64 20.92
C GLY A 27 31.74 27.95 20.57
N GLY A 28 32.58 28.93 20.19
CA GLY A 28 32.16 30.26 19.74
C GLY A 28 31.31 30.24 18.46
N ASN A 29 30.68 31.37 18.18
CA ASN A 29 29.93 31.52 16.92
C ASN A 29 30.87 31.50 15.73
N GLY A 30 30.43 30.87 14.63
CA GLY A 30 31.25 30.76 13.43
C GLY A 30 32.26 29.60 13.41
N LEU A 31 32.46 28.87 14.52
CA LEU A 31 33.42 27.78 14.60
C LEU A 31 32.93 26.42 14.05
N GLY A 32 31.83 26.40 13.33
CA GLY A 32 31.40 25.21 12.56
C GLY A 32 30.43 24.28 13.23
N LYS A 33 29.95 24.56 14.46
CA LYS A 33 28.98 23.69 15.12
C LYS A 33 27.80 23.29 14.22
N THR A 34 27.20 24.28 13.57
CA THR A 34 26.11 24.06 12.63
C THR A 34 26.58 23.33 11.37
N SER A 35 27.78 23.63 10.89
CA SER A 35 28.36 22.94 9.73
C SER A 35 28.63 21.46 9.99
N PHE A 36 28.91 21.09 11.25
CA PHE A 36 29.04 19.72 11.66
C PHE A 36 27.69 18.98 11.47
N PHE A 37 26.60 19.54 12.03
CA PHE A 37 25.27 18.95 11.85
C PHE A 37 24.81 18.91 10.41
N ASP A 38 25.09 19.96 9.63
CA ASP A 38 24.84 19.97 8.18
C ASP A 38 25.59 18.82 7.47
N GLY A 39 26.81 18.55 7.87
CA GLY A 39 27.61 17.46 7.29
C GLY A 39 27.06 16.08 7.62
N VAL A 40 26.64 15.85 8.84
CA VAL A 40 25.98 14.59 9.25
C VAL A 40 24.65 14.43 8.52
N GLU A 41 23.81 15.46 8.50
CA GLU A 41 22.52 15.44 7.80
C GLU A 41 22.72 15.15 6.30
N TRP A 42 23.66 15.86 5.66
CA TRP A 42 23.95 15.65 4.25
C TRP A 42 24.54 14.27 3.96
N GLY A 43 25.45 13.79 4.80
CA GLY A 43 26.03 12.46 4.67
C GLY A 43 24.97 11.36 4.70
N LEU A 44 23.97 11.48 5.56
CA LEU A 44 22.89 10.50 5.70
C LEU A 44 21.80 10.65 4.63
N THR A 45 21.47 11.89 4.21
CA THR A 45 20.24 12.15 3.47
C THR A 45 20.44 12.78 2.10
N ASN A 46 21.68 13.12 1.73
CA ASN A 46 22.02 13.92 0.53
C ASN A 46 21.34 15.31 0.48
N GLN A 47 20.77 15.74 1.59
CA GLN A 47 20.08 17.03 1.71
C GLN A 47 20.48 17.73 3.01
N VAL A 48 20.34 19.03 3.03
CA VAL A 48 20.45 19.84 4.26
C VAL A 48 19.20 20.69 4.35
N GLY A 49 18.32 20.36 5.29
CA GLY A 49 16.99 20.94 5.36
C GLY A 49 16.94 22.45 5.38
N ARG A 50 17.94 23.11 5.99
CA ARG A 50 18.00 24.58 6.00
C ARG A 50 18.34 25.22 4.65
N PHE A 51 18.80 24.45 3.65
CA PHE A 51 19.08 24.94 2.30
C PHE A 51 17.92 24.72 1.34
N SER A 52 17.08 23.74 1.60
CA SER A 52 15.90 23.43 0.77
C SER A 52 14.82 24.53 0.81
N ASP A 53 14.78 25.32 1.88
CA ASP A 53 13.75 26.34 2.08
C ASP A 53 14.15 27.72 1.48
N PHE A 54 15.34 27.86 0.93
CA PHE A 54 15.67 29.07 0.20
C PHE A 54 15.06 28.98 -1.19
N PRO A 55 14.10 29.86 -1.53
CA PRO A 55 13.63 29.94 -2.89
C PRO A 55 14.84 30.12 -3.78
N SER A 56 14.89 29.34 -4.85
CA SER A 56 15.86 29.49 -5.91
C SER A 56 15.56 30.82 -6.64
N ASP A 57 15.83 31.94 -5.96
CA ASP A 57 15.96 33.22 -6.63
C ASP A 57 17.04 33.01 -7.66
N GLY A 58 16.68 33.01 -8.94
CA GLY A 58 17.55 32.67 -10.05
C GLY A 58 18.83 33.50 -10.13
N ARG A 59 19.11 34.32 -9.13
CA ARG A 59 20.34 35.13 -8.95
C ARG A 59 21.35 34.52 -7.96
N ARG A 60 20.99 33.50 -7.15
CA ARG A 60 21.89 32.90 -6.14
C ARG A 60 22.40 31.50 -6.51
N ASN A 61 22.12 31.01 -7.67
CA ASN A 61 22.35 29.62 -8.07
C ASN A 61 23.79 29.32 -8.52
N THR A 62 24.79 30.14 -8.18
CA THR A 62 26.18 29.88 -8.56
C THR A 62 27.10 29.48 -7.42
N ALA A 63 26.65 29.59 -6.16
CA ALA A 63 27.46 29.20 -5.02
C ALA A 63 27.00 27.80 -4.55
N ASP A 64 27.88 26.83 -4.62
CA ASP A 64 27.72 25.54 -3.96
C ASP A 64 27.77 25.77 -2.43
N PRO A 65 26.65 25.62 -1.71
CA PRO A 65 26.61 25.95 -0.28
C PRO A 65 27.35 24.92 0.58
N LEU A 66 27.78 23.81 0.03
CA LEU A 66 28.43 22.72 0.73
C LEU A 66 29.95 22.81 0.61
N THR A 67 30.47 23.24 -0.53
CA THR A 67 31.91 23.35 -0.73
C THR A 67 32.46 24.52 0.04
N ARG A 68 33.62 24.30 0.69
CA ARG A 68 34.39 25.34 1.37
C ARG A 68 34.75 26.48 0.41
N ILE A 69 34.63 27.72 0.89
CA ILE A 69 35.06 28.90 0.13
C ILE A 69 36.57 28.82 -0.13
N GLY A 70 36.96 28.92 -1.39
CA GLY A 70 38.34 28.81 -1.83
C GLY A 70 38.80 27.39 -2.17
N ALA A 71 38.05 26.38 -1.88
CA ALA A 71 38.29 25.01 -2.35
C ALA A 71 37.81 24.81 -3.80
N PRO A 72 38.31 23.81 -4.53
CA PRO A 72 37.82 23.45 -5.84
C PRO A 72 36.29 23.16 -5.78
N LYS A 73 35.58 23.59 -6.83
CA LYS A 73 34.13 23.36 -6.90
C LYS A 73 33.81 21.88 -6.77
N LYS A 74 32.81 21.56 -5.98
CA LYS A 74 32.35 20.18 -5.73
C LYS A 74 33.41 19.25 -5.12
N SER A 75 34.43 19.80 -4.44
CA SER A 75 35.43 18.98 -3.75
C SER A 75 35.06 18.58 -2.33
N HIS A 76 33.85 18.93 -1.88
CA HIS A 76 33.37 18.56 -0.54
C HIS A 76 33.13 17.07 -0.42
N ARG A 77 33.49 16.52 0.74
CA ARG A 77 33.28 15.09 1.07
C ARG A 77 32.96 14.95 2.53
N VAL A 78 32.06 14.02 2.81
CA VAL A 78 31.68 13.60 4.15
C VAL A 78 31.76 12.08 4.23
N SER A 79 32.50 11.57 5.20
CA SER A 79 32.59 10.13 5.51
C SER A 79 32.08 9.90 6.93
N LEU A 80 31.07 9.06 7.07
CA LEU A 80 30.49 8.64 8.36
C LEU A 80 30.88 7.20 8.63
N HIS A 81 31.62 6.99 9.70
CA HIS A 81 32.10 5.67 10.15
C HIS A 81 31.21 5.23 11.32
N PHE A 82 30.71 4.02 11.27
CA PHE A 82 29.87 3.44 12.30
C PHE A 82 30.63 2.39 13.13
N SER A 83 30.16 2.11 14.33
CA SER A 83 30.78 1.18 15.26
C SER A 83 30.79 -0.29 14.78
N ASP A 84 29.95 -0.63 13.82
CA ASP A 84 29.91 -1.94 13.16
C ASP A 84 30.92 -2.07 12.00
N GLY A 85 31.73 -1.03 11.77
CA GLY A 85 32.71 -0.96 10.69
C GLY A 85 32.10 -0.52 9.33
N SER A 86 30.82 -0.27 9.24
CA SER A 86 30.21 0.26 8.03
C SER A 86 30.59 1.73 7.82
N VAL A 87 30.65 2.15 6.56
CA VAL A 87 31.04 3.53 6.17
C VAL A 87 30.07 4.05 5.13
N ILE A 88 29.58 5.25 5.35
CA ILE A 88 28.88 6.05 4.35
C ILE A 88 29.83 7.14 3.87
N ASP A 89 30.19 7.06 2.61
CA ASP A 89 31.09 8.04 1.98
C ASP A 89 30.33 8.80 0.89
N ARG A 90 30.26 10.12 1.07
CA ARG A 90 29.52 10.99 0.16
C ARG A 90 30.37 12.16 -0.30
N GLY A 91 30.44 12.38 -1.60
CA GLY A 91 31.08 13.51 -2.25
C GLY A 91 30.30 13.89 -3.50
N ALA A 92 30.71 14.94 -4.19
CA ALA A 92 30.05 15.38 -5.42
C ALA A 92 30.07 14.32 -6.54
N ASP A 93 31.10 13.46 -6.53
CA ASP A 93 31.32 12.39 -7.50
C ASP A 93 31.01 10.98 -6.94
N PHE A 94 30.63 10.89 -5.66
CA PHE A 94 30.29 9.65 -4.97
C PHE A 94 28.85 9.71 -4.51
N ASP A 95 27.95 9.19 -5.32
CA ASP A 95 26.59 8.87 -4.86
C ASP A 95 26.65 7.57 -4.06
N ALA A 96 26.73 7.71 -2.75
CA ALA A 96 26.38 6.59 -1.89
C ALA A 96 24.92 6.21 -2.22
N GLU A 97 24.72 5.01 -2.74
CA GLU A 97 23.39 4.54 -3.13
C GLU A 97 22.44 4.68 -1.95
N GLU A 98 21.43 5.51 -2.09
CA GLU A 98 20.45 5.79 -1.03
C GLU A 98 19.86 4.51 -0.46
N LYS A 99 19.71 3.47 -1.28
CA LYS A 99 19.30 2.14 -0.86
C LYS A 99 20.26 1.51 0.16
N LYS A 100 21.55 1.64 -0.02
CA LYS A 100 22.54 1.11 0.95
C LYS A 100 22.50 1.87 2.26
N ILE A 101 22.34 3.19 2.20
CA ILE A 101 22.19 4.01 3.41
C ILE A 101 20.93 3.62 4.17
N ILE A 102 19.84 3.45 3.46
CA ILE A 102 18.59 2.97 4.04
C ILE A 102 18.80 1.58 4.68
N GLU A 103 19.47 0.66 4.03
CA GLU A 103 19.76 -0.67 4.58
C GLU A 103 20.63 -0.63 5.82
N LEU A 104 21.64 0.22 5.86
CA LEU A 104 22.53 0.41 7.03
C LEU A 104 21.78 1.01 8.22
N LEU A 105 20.86 1.92 7.98
CA LEU A 105 20.12 2.63 9.02
C LEU A 105 18.83 1.90 9.42
N LYS A 106 18.41 0.89 8.66
CA LYS A 106 17.14 0.20 8.90
C LYS A 106 17.18 -0.65 10.15
N ARG A 107 16.29 -0.30 11.04
CA ARG A 107 15.64 -1.32 11.86
C ARG A 107 14.59 -2.06 11.01
N PRO A 108 14.32 -3.35 11.27
CA PRO A 108 13.29 -4.11 10.54
C PRO A 108 11.93 -3.40 10.50
N GLU A 109 11.62 -2.61 11.53
CA GLU A 109 10.40 -1.84 11.63
C GLU A 109 10.31 -0.66 10.65
N TRP A 110 11.46 -0.24 10.08
CA TRP A 110 11.55 0.90 9.16
C TRP A 110 11.68 0.48 7.69
N ALA A 111 11.40 -0.77 7.40
CA ALA A 111 11.59 -1.35 6.05
C ALA A 111 10.88 -0.59 4.91
N GLU A 112 9.86 0.20 5.24
CA GLU A 112 8.97 0.87 4.27
C GLU A 112 9.11 2.41 4.29
N ILE A 113 10.19 2.97 4.86
CA ILE A 113 10.42 4.42 4.83
C ILE A 113 10.76 4.82 3.39
N GLY A 114 9.85 5.54 2.74
CA GLY A 114 10.04 6.01 1.37
C GLY A 114 10.84 7.31 1.28
N ASP A 115 10.79 8.16 2.32
CA ASP A 115 11.49 9.43 2.42
C ASP A 115 12.38 9.45 3.68
N LEU A 116 13.63 9.06 3.53
CA LEU A 116 14.61 9.05 4.63
C LEU A 116 14.90 10.44 5.16
N HIS A 117 15.03 11.44 4.28
CA HIS A 117 15.30 12.82 4.69
C HIS A 117 14.17 13.39 5.52
N GLY A 118 12.93 13.26 5.05
CA GLY A 118 11.74 13.70 5.79
C GLY A 118 11.62 13.01 7.14
N TYR A 119 11.88 11.71 7.19
CA TYR A 119 11.87 10.94 8.43
C TYR A 119 12.93 11.43 9.44
N LEU A 120 14.20 11.50 9.03
CA LEU A 120 15.30 11.90 9.91
C LEU A 120 15.20 13.36 10.34
N SER A 121 14.71 14.25 9.47
CA SER A 121 14.54 15.68 9.80
C SER A 121 13.50 15.92 10.89
N ILE A 122 12.55 15.00 11.08
CA ILE A 122 11.52 15.10 12.13
C ILE A 122 11.93 14.34 13.39
N THR A 123 12.63 13.22 13.23
CA THR A 123 12.90 12.29 14.34
C THR A 123 14.29 12.47 14.95
N HIS A 124 15.28 12.90 14.18
CA HIS A 124 16.70 12.94 14.57
C HIS A 124 17.36 14.30 14.42
N PHE A 125 17.03 15.07 13.39
CA PHE A 125 17.69 16.38 13.14
C PHE A 125 16.85 17.54 13.67
N PHE A 126 16.96 17.82 14.95
CA PHE A 126 16.28 18.94 15.61
C PHE A 126 17.14 20.22 15.55
N GLY A 127 17.26 20.79 14.37
CA GLY A 127 17.90 22.10 14.21
C GLY A 127 17.03 23.22 14.80
N GLN A 128 17.66 24.36 15.16
CA GLN A 128 16.99 25.53 15.74
C GLN A 128 15.77 26.01 14.92
N ALA A 129 15.80 25.84 13.61
CA ALA A 129 14.70 26.20 12.70
C ALA A 129 13.74 25.04 12.38
N SER A 130 14.03 23.79 12.75
CA SER A 130 13.25 22.62 12.33
C SER A 130 11.83 22.63 12.91
N ALA A 131 11.69 22.89 14.19
CA ALA A 131 10.38 22.97 14.85
C ALA A 131 9.55 24.14 14.30
N GLN A 132 10.19 25.30 14.05
CA GLN A 132 9.54 26.46 13.47
C GLN A 132 9.12 26.20 12.03
N ARG A 133 9.96 25.55 11.22
CA ARG A 133 9.64 25.17 9.85
C ARG A 133 8.46 24.19 9.79
N PHE A 134 8.44 23.20 10.69
CA PHE A 134 7.33 22.25 10.76
C PHE A 134 6.00 22.98 11.08
N SER A 135 5.99 23.88 12.06
CA SER A 135 4.78 24.62 12.46
C SER A 135 4.28 25.59 11.38
N LEU A 136 5.17 26.07 10.50
CA LEU A 136 4.80 26.97 9.39
C LEU A 136 4.34 26.23 8.13
N LYS A 137 4.53 24.92 8.05
CA LYS A 137 4.02 24.11 6.94
C LYS A 137 2.49 24.09 6.93
N LYS A 138 1.92 23.95 5.75
CA LYS A 138 0.47 23.72 5.62
C LYS A 138 0.08 22.40 6.33
N PRO A 139 -1.13 22.29 6.86
CA PRO A 139 -1.58 21.07 7.54
C PRO A 139 -1.41 19.79 6.70
N THR A 140 -1.61 19.86 5.40
CA THR A 140 -1.37 18.74 4.47
C THR A 140 0.10 18.30 4.47
N ASP A 141 1.04 19.26 4.43
CA ASP A 141 2.48 18.99 4.39
C ASP A 141 2.99 18.51 5.76
N GLN A 142 2.38 19.01 6.85
CA GLN A 142 2.62 18.50 8.21
C GLN A 142 2.20 17.03 8.32
N TRP A 143 1.01 16.71 7.80
CA TRP A 143 0.50 15.35 7.77
C TRP A 143 1.39 14.42 6.93
N GLU A 144 1.76 14.83 5.73
CA GLU A 144 2.67 14.07 4.87
C GLU A 144 4.01 13.77 5.54
N ALA A 145 4.55 14.75 6.27
CA ALA A 145 5.80 14.58 7.01
C ALA A 145 5.68 13.64 8.22
N LEU A 146 4.53 13.60 8.88
CA LEU A 146 4.30 12.77 10.07
C LEU A 146 3.82 11.35 9.77
N LYS A 147 3.19 11.12 8.64
CA LYS A 147 2.55 9.82 8.33
C LYS A 147 3.55 8.65 8.29
N GLY A 148 4.76 8.88 7.77
CA GLY A 148 5.83 7.87 7.73
C GLY A 148 6.29 7.49 9.13
N PRO A 149 6.80 8.44 9.96
CA PRO A 149 7.18 8.17 11.34
C PRO A 149 6.07 7.58 12.21
N ALA A 150 4.81 7.96 11.95
CA ALA A 150 3.66 7.44 12.67
C ALA A 150 3.20 6.04 12.19
N GLY A 151 3.84 5.46 11.18
CA GLY A 151 3.46 4.16 10.63
C GLY A 151 2.13 4.16 9.85
N VAL A 152 1.60 5.34 9.52
CA VAL A 152 0.31 5.50 8.82
C VAL A 152 0.41 4.98 7.37
N ASP A 153 1.60 5.01 6.79
CA ASP A 153 1.83 4.49 5.43
C ASP A 153 1.48 3.01 5.30
N ARG A 154 1.73 2.21 6.35
CA ARG A 154 1.32 0.80 6.41
C ARG A 154 -0.21 0.65 6.34
N VAL A 155 -0.92 1.49 7.09
CA VAL A 155 -2.40 1.48 7.10
C VAL A 155 -2.94 1.92 5.73
N ASN A 156 -2.34 2.94 5.12
CA ASN A 156 -2.71 3.39 3.79
C ASN A 156 -2.41 2.33 2.70
N ALA A 157 -1.26 1.67 2.77
CA ALA A 157 -0.92 0.56 1.86
C ALA A 157 -1.91 -0.60 1.99
N LEU A 158 -2.28 -0.97 3.23
CA LEU A 158 -3.31 -1.97 3.47
C LEU A 158 -4.66 -1.53 2.91
N ARG A 159 -5.07 -0.29 3.18
CA ARG A 159 -6.32 0.28 2.63
C ARG A 159 -6.32 0.24 1.10
N GLN A 160 -5.23 0.64 0.45
CA GLN A 160 -5.11 0.60 -1.01
C GLN A 160 -5.19 -0.82 -1.56
N ARG A 161 -4.59 -1.79 -0.88
CA ARG A 161 -4.70 -3.21 -1.26
C ARG A 161 -6.15 -3.69 -1.17
N ILE A 162 -6.85 -3.38 -0.08
CA ILE A 162 -8.25 -3.79 0.13
C ILE A 162 -9.20 -3.05 -0.83
N SER A 163 -9.00 -1.76 -1.04
CA SER A 163 -9.84 -0.91 -1.91
C SER A 163 -9.37 -0.91 -3.36
N GLY A 164 -8.34 -1.68 -3.69
CA GLY A 164 -7.77 -1.74 -5.04
C GLY A 164 -8.77 -2.26 -6.06
N PRO A 165 -8.71 -1.79 -7.31
CA PRO A 165 -9.66 -2.18 -8.36
C PRO A 165 -9.67 -3.69 -8.61
N GLY A 166 -8.61 -4.41 -8.30
CA GLY A 166 -8.55 -5.88 -8.39
C GLY A 166 -9.47 -6.56 -7.37
N VAL A 167 -9.40 -6.14 -6.11
CA VAL A 167 -10.25 -6.72 -5.04
C VAL A 167 -11.71 -6.35 -5.25
N THR A 168 -11.99 -5.08 -5.58
CA THR A 168 -13.36 -4.61 -5.86
C THR A 168 -13.96 -5.39 -7.04
N ARG A 169 -13.23 -5.56 -8.14
CA ARG A 169 -13.69 -6.34 -9.31
C ARG A 169 -13.94 -7.81 -8.96
N ALA A 170 -13.01 -8.44 -8.23
CA ALA A 170 -13.17 -9.84 -7.83
C ALA A 170 -14.41 -10.02 -6.94
N PHE A 171 -14.63 -9.10 -5.99
CA PHE A 171 -15.81 -9.13 -5.13
C PHE A 171 -17.10 -8.90 -5.90
N THR A 172 -17.14 -7.90 -6.79
CA THR A 172 -18.31 -7.62 -7.64
C THR A 172 -18.65 -8.83 -8.51
N ARG A 173 -17.65 -9.43 -9.16
CA ARG A 173 -17.85 -10.62 -9.97
C ARG A 173 -18.38 -11.79 -9.16
N ALA A 174 -17.83 -12.07 -7.98
CA ALA A 174 -18.31 -13.13 -7.12
C ALA A 174 -19.75 -12.87 -6.63
N LEU A 175 -20.10 -11.61 -6.39
CA LEU A 175 -21.47 -11.22 -6.03
C LEU A 175 -22.45 -11.43 -7.20
N GLU A 176 -22.06 -11.03 -8.42
CA GLU A 176 -22.87 -11.24 -9.63
C GLU A 176 -23.09 -12.73 -9.90
N GLU A 177 -22.05 -13.56 -9.81
CA GLU A 177 -22.13 -15.02 -9.96
C GLU A 177 -23.10 -15.65 -8.93
N ARG A 178 -23.02 -15.22 -7.66
CA ARG A 178 -23.91 -15.70 -6.60
C ARG A 178 -25.35 -15.22 -6.79
N THR A 179 -25.53 -13.98 -7.26
CA THR A 179 -26.86 -13.44 -7.54
C THR A 179 -27.53 -14.19 -8.69
N ALA A 180 -26.79 -14.46 -9.76
CA ALA A 180 -27.28 -15.28 -10.87
C ALA A 180 -27.65 -16.70 -10.44
N SER A 181 -26.81 -17.34 -9.62
CA SER A 181 -27.09 -18.66 -9.06
C SER A 181 -28.37 -18.66 -8.20
N LEU A 182 -28.56 -17.63 -7.38
CA LEU A 182 -29.77 -17.47 -6.57
C LEU A 182 -31.02 -17.30 -7.44
N GLN A 183 -30.95 -16.49 -8.48
CA GLN A 183 -32.07 -16.28 -9.41
C GLN A 183 -32.46 -17.59 -10.11
N ASN A 184 -31.48 -18.37 -10.56
CA ASN A 184 -31.72 -19.67 -11.17
C ASN A 184 -32.40 -20.64 -10.19
N ALA A 185 -31.88 -20.72 -8.97
CA ALA A 185 -32.48 -21.57 -7.95
C ALA A 185 -33.94 -21.16 -7.58
N GLN A 186 -34.21 -19.84 -7.58
CA GLN A 186 -35.58 -19.35 -7.38
C GLN A 186 -36.52 -19.71 -8.55
N ALA A 187 -36.02 -19.65 -9.79
CA ALA A 187 -36.78 -20.05 -10.97
C ALA A 187 -37.07 -21.57 -10.96
N ASP A 188 -36.09 -22.38 -10.57
CA ASP A 188 -36.26 -23.82 -10.41
C ASP A 188 -37.29 -24.14 -9.31
N LEU A 189 -37.21 -23.47 -8.17
CA LEU A 189 -38.18 -23.64 -7.10
C LEU A 189 -39.61 -23.30 -7.54
N ALA A 190 -39.78 -22.22 -8.30
CA ALA A 190 -41.08 -21.84 -8.85
C ALA A 190 -41.61 -22.95 -9.78
N SER A 191 -40.77 -23.50 -10.65
CA SER A 191 -41.12 -24.59 -11.57
C SER A 191 -41.53 -25.85 -10.80
N TRP A 192 -40.82 -26.20 -9.74
CA TRP A 192 -41.20 -27.34 -8.88
C TRP A 192 -42.52 -27.08 -8.16
N THR A 193 -42.78 -25.87 -7.72
CA THR A 193 -44.05 -25.51 -7.09
C THR A 193 -45.22 -25.65 -8.05
N ASP A 194 -45.03 -25.23 -9.30
CA ASP A 194 -46.05 -25.41 -10.34
C ASP A 194 -46.34 -26.90 -10.63
N LEU A 195 -45.28 -27.73 -10.69
CA LEU A 195 -45.35 -29.15 -10.90
C LEU A 195 -46.12 -29.86 -9.78
N VAL A 196 -45.86 -29.48 -8.53
CA VAL A 196 -46.60 -29.97 -7.37
C VAL A 196 -48.07 -29.58 -7.47
N GLY A 197 -48.38 -28.34 -7.87
CA GLY A 197 -49.74 -27.89 -8.09
C GLY A 197 -50.46 -28.66 -9.18
N GLU A 198 -49.80 -28.99 -10.28
CA GLU A 198 -50.39 -29.83 -11.35
C GLU A 198 -50.62 -31.29 -10.90
N ARG A 199 -49.64 -31.85 -10.16
CA ARG A 199 -49.82 -33.18 -9.55
C ARG A 199 -51.05 -33.22 -8.66
N ASP A 200 -51.22 -32.26 -7.79
CA ASP A 200 -52.32 -32.23 -6.83
C ASP A 200 -53.68 -32.09 -7.55
N ARG A 201 -53.73 -31.27 -8.64
CA ARG A 201 -54.93 -31.19 -9.48
C ARG A 201 -55.24 -32.53 -10.16
N ALA A 202 -54.21 -33.20 -10.69
CA ALA A 202 -54.40 -34.51 -11.31
C ALA A 202 -54.88 -35.55 -10.32
N LEU A 203 -54.38 -35.55 -9.07
CA LEU A 203 -54.83 -36.42 -8.00
C LEU A 203 -56.30 -36.15 -7.59
N GLN A 204 -56.68 -34.86 -7.53
CA GLN A 204 -58.07 -34.47 -7.24
C GLN A 204 -59.02 -34.95 -8.34
N LEU A 205 -58.63 -34.81 -9.61
CA LEU A 205 -59.45 -35.33 -10.72
C LEU A 205 -59.55 -36.83 -10.70
N ALA A 206 -58.46 -37.56 -10.39
CA ALA A 206 -58.47 -39.02 -10.29
C ALA A 206 -59.31 -39.54 -9.11
N SER A 207 -59.47 -38.78 -8.03
CA SER A 207 -60.26 -39.13 -6.85
C SER A 207 -61.67 -38.64 -6.91
N SER A 208 -62.10 -37.87 -7.91
CA SER A 208 -63.45 -37.39 -8.08
C SER A 208 -64.33 -38.54 -8.59
N GLU A 209 -65.54 -38.76 -7.97
CA GLU A 209 -66.55 -39.77 -8.39
C GLU A 209 -67.22 -39.40 -9.76
N HIS A 210 -66.85 -38.23 -10.34
CA HIS A 210 -67.41 -37.83 -11.61
C HIS A 210 -66.49 -38.38 -12.75
N ALA A 211 -67.11 -38.99 -13.77
CA ALA A 211 -66.40 -39.48 -14.96
C ALA A 211 -65.78 -38.30 -15.69
N VAL A 212 -64.45 -38.12 -15.53
CA VAL A 212 -63.69 -37.17 -16.29
C VAL A 212 -63.61 -37.63 -17.71
N ALA A 213 -63.86 -36.74 -18.67
CA ALA A 213 -63.70 -37.08 -20.09
C ALA A 213 -62.32 -37.58 -20.40
N PRO A 214 -62.11 -38.71 -21.07
CA PRO A 214 -60.76 -39.24 -21.39
C PRO A 214 -59.80 -38.24 -22.04
N ARG A 215 -60.36 -37.30 -22.77
CA ARG A 215 -59.56 -36.24 -23.44
C ARG A 215 -58.91 -35.27 -22.43
N GLU A 216 -59.59 -34.90 -21.37
CA GLU A 216 -59.04 -34.00 -20.34
C GLU A 216 -57.90 -34.69 -19.55
N VAL A 217 -58.02 -35.98 -19.30
CA VAL A 217 -56.94 -36.74 -18.65
C VAL A 217 -55.71 -36.82 -19.52
N ILE A 218 -55.89 -37.06 -20.84
CA ILE A 218 -54.78 -37.09 -21.83
C ILE A 218 -54.13 -35.72 -21.93
N GLU A 219 -54.86 -34.62 -22.03
CA GLU A 219 -54.30 -33.26 -22.11
C GLU A 219 -53.50 -32.89 -20.86
N GLN A 220 -53.96 -33.29 -19.68
CA GLN A 220 -53.22 -33.04 -18.44
C GLN A 220 -51.97 -33.88 -18.35
N ALA A 221 -52.01 -35.16 -18.78
CA ALA A 221 -50.85 -36.03 -18.84
C ALA A 221 -49.75 -35.44 -19.79
N HIS A 222 -50.16 -34.89 -20.91
CA HIS A 222 -49.22 -34.22 -21.83
C HIS A 222 -48.61 -32.96 -21.24
N ARG A 223 -49.41 -32.13 -20.56
CA ARG A 223 -48.89 -30.92 -19.87
C ARG A 223 -47.89 -31.30 -18.79
N LEU A 224 -48.24 -32.26 -17.95
CA LEU A 224 -47.36 -32.74 -16.89
C LEU A 224 -46.04 -33.28 -17.44
N SER A 225 -46.09 -34.08 -18.50
CA SER A 225 -44.91 -34.62 -19.18
C SER A 225 -44.00 -33.51 -19.74
N ALA A 226 -44.59 -32.48 -20.36
CA ALA A 226 -43.83 -31.34 -20.89
C ALA A 226 -43.17 -30.52 -19.78
N THR A 227 -43.88 -30.30 -18.66
CA THR A 227 -43.36 -29.55 -17.52
C THR A 227 -42.22 -30.31 -16.83
N ILE A 228 -42.37 -31.62 -16.65
CA ILE A 228 -41.29 -32.48 -16.11
C ILE A 228 -40.07 -32.44 -17.00
N GLY A 229 -40.23 -32.58 -18.32
CA GLY A 229 -39.13 -32.49 -19.28
C GLY A 229 -38.37 -31.15 -19.14
N ALA A 230 -39.08 -30.03 -19.11
CA ALA A 230 -38.46 -28.71 -18.98
C ALA A 230 -37.74 -28.48 -17.64
N VAL A 231 -38.21 -29.13 -16.54
CA VAL A 231 -37.53 -29.07 -15.24
C VAL A 231 -36.28 -29.95 -15.23
N ILE A 232 -36.34 -31.13 -15.80
CA ILE A 232 -35.18 -32.04 -15.92
C ILE A 232 -34.09 -31.39 -16.76
N ASP A 233 -34.42 -30.78 -17.91
CA ASP A 233 -33.46 -30.12 -18.77
C ASP A 233 -32.76 -28.94 -18.04
N ARG A 234 -33.50 -28.11 -17.32
CA ARG A 234 -32.95 -27.03 -16.52
C ARG A 234 -32.07 -27.53 -15.38
N SER A 235 -32.50 -28.57 -14.70
CA SER A 235 -31.70 -29.17 -13.62
C SER A 235 -30.40 -29.77 -14.16
N ALA A 236 -30.43 -30.38 -15.35
CA ALA A 236 -29.23 -30.88 -16.01
C ALA A 236 -28.23 -29.76 -16.41
N GLU A 237 -28.73 -28.64 -16.92
CA GLU A 237 -27.89 -27.45 -17.20
C GLU A 237 -27.28 -26.88 -15.92
N SER A 238 -28.06 -26.72 -14.85
CA SER A 238 -27.57 -26.24 -13.55
C SER A 238 -26.55 -27.20 -12.95
N ALA A 239 -26.71 -28.50 -13.10
CA ALA A 239 -25.76 -29.50 -12.64
C ALA A 239 -24.45 -29.47 -13.41
N GLN A 240 -24.47 -29.21 -14.71
CA GLN A 240 -23.24 -29.02 -15.50
C GLN A 240 -22.44 -27.80 -15.04
N VAL A 241 -23.11 -26.71 -14.72
CA VAL A 241 -22.45 -25.47 -14.19
C VAL A 241 -21.80 -25.72 -12.84
N LEU A 242 -22.41 -26.58 -11.99
CA LEU A 242 -21.88 -26.94 -10.67
C LEU A 242 -20.91 -28.12 -10.69
N GLY A 243 -20.65 -28.72 -11.85
CA GLY A 243 -19.79 -29.90 -11.98
C GLY A 243 -20.40 -31.20 -11.44
N ALA A 244 -21.70 -31.19 -11.15
CA ALA A 244 -22.42 -32.37 -10.73
C ALA A 244 -22.94 -33.13 -11.95
N THR A 245 -22.89 -34.46 -11.93
CA THR A 245 -23.50 -35.29 -13.00
C THR A 245 -25.03 -35.34 -12.83
N PRO A 246 -25.78 -35.35 -13.95
CA PRO A 246 -27.25 -35.44 -13.89
C PRO A 246 -27.80 -36.62 -13.05
N GLU A 247 -27.05 -37.72 -13.03
CA GLU A 247 -27.38 -38.94 -12.29
C GLU A 247 -27.31 -38.74 -10.78
N GLY A 248 -26.35 -37.94 -10.28
CA GLY A 248 -26.21 -37.66 -8.85
C GLY A 248 -27.29 -36.72 -8.27
N ILE A 249 -28.06 -36.04 -9.11
CA ILE A 249 -29.15 -35.16 -8.69
C ILE A 249 -30.46 -35.95 -8.48
N LEU A 250 -30.62 -37.06 -9.20
CA LEU A 250 -31.82 -37.91 -9.12
C LEU A 250 -31.78 -38.87 -7.92
N GLU A 251 -30.61 -39.07 -7.30
CA GLU A 251 -30.43 -39.92 -6.11
C GLU A 251 -30.48 -39.13 -4.77
N ALA A 252 -30.50 -37.80 -4.79
CA ALA A 252 -30.53 -36.90 -3.64
C ALA A 252 -31.97 -36.39 -3.40
#